data_c7f81828bfb0361ea14723ee72abdc1c
#
_entry.id   c7f81828bfb0361ea14723ee72abdc1c
#
_cell.length_a   1.000
_cell.length_b   1.000
_cell.length_c   1.000
_cell.angle_alpha   90.00
_cell.angle_beta   90.00
_cell.angle_gamma   90.00
#
_symmetry.space_group_name_H-M   'P 1'
#
loop_
_entity.id
_entity.type
_entity.pdbx_description
1 polymer ?
#
loop_
_entity_poly.entity_id
_entity_poly.type
_entity_poly.pdbx_seq_one_letter_code
_entity_poly.pdbx_strand_id
1 'polypeptide(L)'
;LAVIQSKKRPVIQKGNGYSYNAATFAKEHAKENFIEVEDPQELLKLVEPFEFRGRKFITFDTETHPHFPNSHVVPYNVVRRWVGTGKSATPQDYPFCLSICDGKNSYTIYDSIENGFAKLKQLAPLFEDPNIEKIAHNTKFDMHMFANAGLRIVGKLHDTVVLAKLANENRNSFALRDLAARIKGGVVKFEYMVDAYKQMNKVKDYRMIPKELLTQYANADVWNCYLEFITDYEKIVEDELEDLYNNELELMIALYAMERYGMKTDLDYEAPLKESLQQMTDDAERAIYDEAGC
;
A
#
# COMPACT_ATOMS: atom_id res chain seq x y z
N LEU A 1 21.96 -28.63 -2.49
CA LEU A 1 21.84 -27.92 -1.21
C LEU A 1 22.61 -26.60 -1.34
N ALA A 2 21.95 -25.56 -1.88
CA ALA A 2 22.49 -24.21 -1.90
C ALA A 2 22.31 -23.62 -0.50
N VAL A 3 23.43 -23.26 0.13
CA VAL A 3 23.46 -22.55 1.40
C VAL A 3 22.83 -21.18 1.18
N ILE A 4 21.63 -20.96 1.72
CA ILE A 4 21.01 -19.66 1.82
C ILE A 4 21.88 -18.87 2.82
N GLN A 5 22.76 -18.04 2.30
CA GLN A 5 23.40 -17.01 3.11
C GLN A 5 22.32 -16.06 3.61
N SER A 6 21.99 -16.17 4.88
CA SER A 6 21.14 -15.17 5.55
C SER A 6 21.80 -13.81 5.38
N LYS A 7 21.23 -12.97 4.50
CA LYS A 7 21.61 -11.56 4.42
C LYS A 7 21.31 -10.97 5.79
N LYS A 8 22.35 -10.76 6.60
CA LYS A 8 22.24 -10.14 7.92
C LYS A 8 21.48 -8.82 7.74
N ARG A 9 20.40 -8.66 8.53
CA ARG A 9 19.74 -7.36 8.68
C ARG A 9 20.84 -6.33 8.97
N PRO A 10 20.80 -5.12 8.38
CA PRO A 10 21.75 -4.09 8.77
C PRO A 10 21.59 -3.86 10.27
N VAL A 11 22.62 -4.18 11.03
CA VAL A 11 22.65 -3.97 12.48
C VAL A 11 22.89 -2.49 12.67
N ILE A 12 21.83 -1.74 12.97
CA ILE A 12 21.94 -0.37 13.41
C ILE A 12 22.46 -0.44 14.86
N GLN A 13 23.76 -0.25 15.04
CA GLN A 13 24.36 -0.18 16.37
C GLN A 13 23.84 1.08 17.08
N LYS A 14 23.14 0.87 18.20
CA LYS A 14 22.90 1.92 19.19
C LYS A 14 24.26 2.20 19.86
N GLY A 15 24.87 3.31 19.53
CA GLY A 15 26.03 3.80 20.29
C GLY A 15 26.91 4.74 19.45
N ASN A 16 27.10 5.91 19.97
CA ASN A 16 28.02 6.99 19.57
C ASN A 16 27.65 7.80 18.33
N GLY A 17 26.75 8.80 18.51
CA GLY A 17 26.88 10.10 17.84
C GLY A 17 26.62 10.18 16.33
N TYR A 18 26.36 9.11 15.64
CA TYR A 18 25.96 9.13 14.24
C TYR A 18 24.44 9.12 14.15
N SER A 19 23.84 10.30 14.03
CA SER A 19 22.50 10.40 13.48
C SER A 19 22.61 9.91 12.03
N TYR A 20 22.18 8.67 11.78
CA TYR A 20 22.14 8.16 10.41
C TYR A 20 21.15 9.01 9.62
N ASN A 21 21.67 9.82 8.72
CA ASN A 21 20.84 10.73 7.95
C ASN A 21 20.12 9.93 6.84
N ALA A 22 18.84 9.67 7.06
CA ALA A 22 17.99 8.93 6.14
C ALA A 22 17.99 9.52 4.72
N ALA A 23 18.06 10.86 4.59
CA ALA A 23 18.16 11.52 3.30
C ALA A 23 19.54 11.27 2.63
N THR A 24 20.62 11.24 3.41
CA THR A 24 21.95 10.87 2.89
C THR A 24 21.95 9.43 2.39
N PHE A 25 21.41 8.50 3.17
CA PHE A 25 21.29 7.11 2.71
C PHE A 25 20.51 6.99 1.41
N ALA A 26 19.37 7.69 1.30
CA ALA A 26 18.55 7.67 0.10
C ALA A 26 19.35 8.17 -1.13
N LYS A 27 20.10 9.24 -0.97
CA LYS A 27 20.96 9.81 -2.05
C LYS A 27 22.10 8.88 -2.44
N GLU A 28 22.80 8.28 -1.49
CA GLU A 28 23.93 7.36 -1.74
C GLU A 28 23.49 6.06 -2.40
N HIS A 29 22.24 5.66 -2.21
CA HIS A 29 21.69 4.40 -2.69
C HIS A 29 20.59 4.59 -3.74
N ALA A 30 20.34 5.81 -4.17
CA ALA A 30 19.35 6.12 -5.20
C ALA A 30 19.54 5.25 -6.44
N LYS A 31 18.43 4.86 -7.04
CA LYS A 31 18.44 4.17 -8.32
C LYS A 31 18.14 5.16 -9.44
N GLU A 32 18.87 5.09 -10.52
CA GLU A 32 18.74 5.99 -11.68
C GLU A 32 17.33 5.94 -12.30
N ASN A 33 16.67 4.77 -12.22
CA ASN A 33 15.32 4.55 -12.73
C ASN A 33 14.21 4.81 -11.69
N PHE A 34 14.53 5.38 -10.52
CA PHE A 34 13.55 5.78 -9.48
C PHE A 34 13.45 7.29 -9.45
N ILE A 35 12.40 7.83 -10.06
CA ILE A 35 12.28 9.23 -10.46
C ILE A 35 11.15 9.90 -9.67
N GLU A 36 11.41 11.07 -9.11
CA GLU A 36 10.36 11.94 -8.63
C GLU A 36 9.93 12.89 -9.75
N VAL A 37 8.62 13.04 -9.96
CA VAL A 37 8.05 13.95 -10.96
C VAL A 37 7.10 14.93 -10.27
N GLU A 38 7.25 16.20 -10.52
CA GLU A 38 6.38 17.23 -9.93
C GLU A 38 5.17 17.59 -10.80
N ASP A 39 5.36 17.54 -12.12
CA ASP A 39 4.30 17.88 -13.10
C ASP A 39 3.60 16.60 -13.61
N PRO A 40 2.29 16.46 -13.36
CA PRO A 40 1.53 15.30 -13.85
C PRO A 40 1.48 15.21 -15.38
N GLN A 41 1.60 16.33 -16.11
CA GLN A 41 1.65 16.31 -17.56
C GLN A 41 3.00 15.79 -18.09
N GLU A 42 4.08 16.05 -17.38
CA GLU A 42 5.36 15.43 -17.65
C GLU A 42 5.30 13.92 -17.36
N LEU A 43 4.74 13.52 -16.22
CA LEU A 43 4.57 12.12 -15.85
C LEU A 43 3.81 11.33 -16.92
N LEU A 44 2.71 11.88 -17.45
CA LEU A 44 1.92 11.26 -18.53
C LEU A 44 2.72 11.06 -19.83
N LYS A 45 3.74 11.87 -20.08
CA LYS A 45 4.62 11.73 -21.25
C LYS A 45 5.74 10.72 -21.03
N LEU A 46 6.17 10.55 -19.78
CA LEU A 46 7.27 9.67 -19.41
C LEU A 46 6.85 8.22 -19.25
N VAL A 47 5.63 7.98 -18.76
CA VAL A 47 5.12 6.62 -18.51
C VAL A 47 4.77 5.94 -19.82
N GLU A 48 5.51 4.89 -20.15
CA GLU A 48 5.25 4.00 -21.27
C GLU A 48 4.79 2.63 -20.75
N PRO A 49 3.46 2.33 -20.69
CA PRO A 49 2.98 1.05 -20.17
C PRO A 49 3.73 -0.13 -20.78
N PHE A 50 4.23 -1.04 -19.94
CA PHE A 50 4.97 -2.20 -20.42
C PHE A 50 4.05 -3.21 -21.10
N GLU A 51 4.62 -3.89 -22.09
CA GLU A 51 3.89 -4.97 -22.78
C GLU A 51 4.29 -6.33 -22.19
N PHE A 52 3.27 -7.11 -21.85
CA PHE A 52 3.43 -8.47 -21.38
C PHE A 52 2.30 -9.34 -21.96
N ARG A 53 2.65 -10.42 -22.65
CA ARG A 53 1.72 -11.33 -23.33
C ARG A 53 0.70 -10.60 -24.23
N GLY A 54 1.15 -9.58 -24.95
CA GLY A 54 0.33 -8.80 -25.91
C GLY A 54 -0.66 -7.82 -25.26
N ARG A 55 -0.54 -7.56 -23.97
CA ARG A 55 -1.36 -6.59 -23.21
C ARG A 55 -0.46 -5.50 -22.61
N LYS A 56 -1.03 -4.34 -22.31
CA LYS A 56 -0.33 -3.20 -21.72
C LYS A 56 -0.64 -3.07 -20.25
N PHE A 57 0.38 -2.82 -19.44
CA PHE A 57 0.28 -2.76 -17.99
C PHE A 57 1.05 -1.59 -17.39
N ILE A 58 0.59 -1.15 -16.23
CA ILE A 58 1.37 -0.38 -15.27
C ILE A 58 1.22 -1.02 -13.89
N THR A 59 2.24 -0.89 -13.05
CA THR A 59 2.04 -1.11 -11.61
C THR A 59 1.91 0.22 -10.89
N PHE A 60 1.15 0.26 -9.80
CA PHE A 60 0.94 1.47 -9.02
C PHE A 60 0.80 1.14 -7.52
N ASP A 61 1.07 2.12 -6.70
CA ASP A 61 0.93 2.04 -5.25
C ASP A 61 0.69 3.43 -4.67
N THR A 62 0.00 3.52 -3.53
CA THR A 62 -0.31 4.77 -2.86
C THR A 62 0.27 4.83 -1.45
N GLU A 63 1.04 5.86 -1.16
CA GLU A 63 1.38 6.20 0.21
C GLU A 63 0.28 7.04 0.85
N THR A 64 -0.10 6.63 2.04
CA THR A 64 -1.32 7.13 2.66
C THR A 64 -1.08 7.64 4.07
N HIS A 65 -1.97 8.50 4.53
CA HIS A 65 -1.99 8.88 5.91
C HIS A 65 -3.41 8.88 6.47
N PRO A 66 -3.57 8.58 7.77
CA PRO A 66 -4.85 8.67 8.43
C PRO A 66 -5.26 10.13 8.61
N HIS A 67 -6.56 10.39 8.51
CA HIS A 67 -7.09 11.73 8.79
C HIS A 67 -6.80 12.16 10.25
N PHE A 68 -6.89 11.21 11.17
CA PHE A 68 -6.55 11.47 12.58
C PHE A 68 -5.08 11.12 12.84
N PRO A 69 -4.28 12.08 13.39
CA PRO A 69 -2.92 11.79 13.82
C PRO A 69 -2.89 10.59 14.78
N ASN A 70 -1.92 9.70 14.60
CA ASN A 70 -1.71 8.49 15.41
C ASN A 70 -2.76 7.37 15.27
N SER A 71 -3.76 7.50 14.40
CA SER A 71 -4.63 6.37 14.04
C SER A 71 -3.97 5.45 13.00
N HIS A 72 -4.53 4.26 12.80
CA HIS A 72 -4.20 3.43 11.66
C HIS A 72 -5.01 3.88 10.44
N VAL A 73 -4.44 3.76 9.25
CA VAL A 73 -5.17 3.99 8.02
C VAL A 73 -6.26 2.92 7.88
N VAL A 74 -7.48 3.37 7.67
CA VAL A 74 -8.65 2.51 7.45
C VAL A 74 -9.21 2.82 6.06
N PRO A 75 -8.80 2.11 5.02
CA PRO A 75 -9.08 2.45 3.63
C PRO A 75 -10.58 2.49 3.30
N TYR A 76 -11.37 1.65 3.96
CA TYR A 76 -12.82 1.60 3.83
C TYR A 76 -13.56 2.52 4.81
N ASN A 77 -12.86 3.45 5.46
CA ASN A 77 -13.48 4.49 6.28
C ASN A 77 -14.12 5.53 5.37
N VAL A 78 -15.13 5.08 4.67
CA VAL A 78 -15.94 5.90 3.76
C VAL A 78 -16.64 6.93 4.59
N VAL A 79 -16.79 8.13 4.05
CA VAL A 79 -17.68 9.15 4.61
C VAL A 79 -19.06 8.53 4.76
N ARG A 80 -19.38 8.07 5.96
CA ARG A 80 -20.74 7.76 6.31
C ARG A 80 -21.43 9.08 6.49
N ARG A 81 -22.25 9.48 5.53
CA ARG A 81 -23.26 10.51 5.75
C ARG A 81 -24.17 9.99 6.84
N TRP A 82 -24.05 10.53 8.02
CA TRP A 82 -25.03 10.34 9.06
C TRP A 82 -26.33 10.93 8.54
N VAL A 83 -27.25 10.07 8.13
CA VAL A 83 -28.61 10.48 7.81
C VAL A 83 -29.28 10.76 9.14
N GLY A 84 -29.36 12.04 9.52
CA GLY A 84 -30.20 12.44 10.65
C GLY A 84 -29.71 13.58 11.54
N THR A 85 -28.45 13.99 11.56
CA THR A 85 -27.99 14.99 12.54
C THR A 85 -27.12 16.14 12.02
N GLY A 86 -27.00 16.32 10.72
CA GLY A 86 -26.32 17.50 10.15
C GLY A 86 -24.84 17.66 10.51
N LYS A 87 -24.20 16.67 11.12
CA LYS A 87 -22.79 16.71 11.50
C LYS A 87 -21.92 16.05 10.44
N SER A 88 -20.90 16.78 10.11
CA SER A 88 -19.81 16.57 9.16
C SER A 88 -19.48 15.12 8.85
N ALA A 89 -19.24 14.88 7.57
CA ALA A 89 -18.64 13.69 7.03
C ALA A 89 -17.53 13.15 7.94
N THR A 90 -17.53 11.83 8.18
CA THR A 90 -16.42 11.17 8.86
C THR A 90 -15.15 11.39 8.02
N PRO A 91 -14.08 11.81 8.64
CA PRO A 91 -12.82 12.01 7.94
C PRO A 91 -12.38 10.73 7.23
N GLN A 92 -11.91 10.87 6.00
CA GLN A 92 -11.41 9.75 5.19
C GLN A 92 -9.90 9.71 5.23
N ASP A 93 -9.36 8.51 5.28
CA ASP A 93 -7.96 8.30 4.96
C ASP A 93 -7.77 8.52 3.46
N TYR A 94 -6.61 9.07 3.04
CA TYR A 94 -6.39 9.45 1.66
C TYR A 94 -4.92 9.32 1.24
N PRO A 95 -4.66 9.20 -0.06
CA PRO A 95 -3.30 9.15 -0.57
C PRO A 95 -2.68 10.55 -0.55
N PHE A 96 -1.37 10.64 -0.30
CA PHE A 96 -0.59 11.86 -0.47
C PHE A 96 0.58 11.66 -1.45
N CYS A 97 0.80 10.44 -1.86
CA CYS A 97 1.82 10.06 -2.81
C CYS A 97 1.27 8.91 -3.68
N LEU A 98 1.58 8.95 -4.96
CA LEU A 98 1.30 7.91 -5.93
C LEU A 98 2.59 7.54 -6.64
N SER A 99 2.88 6.26 -6.71
CA SER A 99 3.99 5.71 -7.49
C SER A 99 3.47 4.84 -8.63
N ILE A 100 4.19 4.87 -9.76
CA ILE A 100 3.85 4.13 -10.99
C ILE A 100 5.12 3.53 -11.54
N CYS A 101 5.08 2.25 -11.97
CA CYS A 101 6.18 1.64 -12.71
C CYS A 101 5.68 1.19 -14.10
N ASP A 102 6.49 1.46 -15.11
CA ASP A 102 6.26 1.10 -16.50
C ASP A 102 7.14 -0.09 -16.99
N GLY A 103 7.74 -0.82 -16.04
CA GLY A 103 8.63 -1.95 -16.32
C GLY A 103 10.07 -1.57 -16.63
N LYS A 104 10.36 -0.28 -16.85
CA LYS A 104 11.72 0.26 -17.05
C LYS A 104 12.09 1.23 -15.93
N ASN A 105 11.18 2.14 -15.64
CA ASN A 105 11.32 3.19 -14.64
C ASN A 105 10.18 3.12 -13.64
N SER A 106 10.43 3.68 -12.47
CA SER A 106 9.41 3.94 -11.45
C SER A 106 9.36 5.42 -11.16
N TYR A 107 8.17 5.97 -11.09
CA TYR A 107 7.90 7.39 -10.94
C TYR A 107 7.06 7.64 -9.70
N THR A 108 7.39 8.69 -8.96
CA THR A 108 6.63 9.10 -7.78
C THR A 108 6.17 10.54 -7.93
N ILE A 109 4.88 10.79 -7.66
CA ILE A 109 4.27 12.12 -7.63
C ILE A 109 3.57 12.34 -6.29
N TYR A 110 3.74 13.53 -5.73
CA TYR A 110 3.12 13.96 -4.48
C TYR A 110 1.97 14.93 -4.74
N ASP A 111 0.93 14.79 -3.94
CA ASP A 111 -0.23 15.71 -3.96
C ASP A 111 -0.76 15.89 -2.54
N SER A 112 -1.79 16.70 -2.37
CA SER A 112 -2.39 16.93 -1.07
C SER A 112 -3.89 17.14 -1.14
N ILE A 113 -4.54 16.92 -0.01
CA ILE A 113 -5.98 17.17 0.14
C ILE A 113 -6.29 18.67 0.03
N GLU A 114 -5.38 19.54 0.44
CA GLU A 114 -5.52 20.99 0.34
C GLU A 114 -5.64 21.46 -1.11
N ASN A 115 -4.99 20.72 -2.02
CA ASN A 115 -5.08 20.93 -3.47
C ASN A 115 -6.26 20.17 -4.10
N GLY A 116 -7.07 19.47 -3.31
CA GLY A 116 -8.17 18.63 -3.81
C GLY A 116 -7.70 17.52 -4.75
N PHE A 117 -6.47 17.04 -4.58
CA PHE A 117 -5.82 16.02 -5.42
C PHE A 117 -5.74 16.42 -6.90
N ALA A 118 -5.47 17.72 -7.16
CA ALA A 118 -5.49 18.27 -8.51
C ALA A 118 -4.42 17.66 -9.43
N LYS A 119 -3.24 17.32 -8.89
CA LYS A 119 -2.19 16.64 -9.65
C LYS A 119 -2.58 15.20 -9.98
N LEU A 120 -3.04 14.44 -8.99
CA LEU A 120 -3.44 13.02 -9.19
C LEU A 120 -4.62 12.91 -10.17
N LYS A 121 -5.59 13.83 -10.12
CA LYS A 121 -6.72 13.86 -11.05
C LYS A 121 -6.31 14.08 -12.51
N GLN A 122 -5.20 14.74 -12.76
CA GLN A 122 -4.67 14.90 -14.12
C GLN A 122 -4.11 13.60 -14.70
N LEU A 123 -3.89 12.56 -13.87
CA LEU A 123 -3.46 11.24 -14.33
C LEU A 123 -4.62 10.35 -14.79
N ALA A 124 -5.85 10.86 -14.80
CA ALA A 124 -7.03 10.17 -15.31
C ALA A 124 -6.81 9.52 -16.70
N PRO A 125 -6.14 10.15 -17.69
CA PRO A 125 -5.88 9.51 -18.98
C PRO A 125 -5.13 8.17 -18.87
N LEU A 126 -4.29 7.98 -17.85
CA LEU A 126 -3.57 6.74 -17.64
C LEU A 126 -4.41 5.71 -16.85
N PHE A 127 -5.11 6.16 -15.80
CA PHE A 127 -5.86 5.26 -14.92
C PHE A 127 -7.25 4.92 -15.45
N GLU A 128 -7.84 5.77 -16.29
CA GLU A 128 -9.17 5.54 -16.90
C GLU A 128 -9.08 4.94 -18.31
N ASP A 129 -7.89 4.68 -18.85
CA ASP A 129 -7.76 3.95 -20.12
C ASP A 129 -8.05 2.47 -19.92
N PRO A 130 -9.11 1.91 -20.52
CA PRO A 130 -9.45 0.49 -20.37
C PRO A 130 -8.46 -0.47 -21.05
N ASN A 131 -7.61 0.04 -21.95
CA ASN A 131 -6.61 -0.75 -22.67
C ASN A 131 -5.31 -0.93 -21.87
N ILE A 132 -5.17 -0.23 -20.77
CA ILE A 132 -4.05 -0.39 -19.83
C ILE A 132 -4.55 -1.15 -18.61
N GLU A 133 -4.00 -2.30 -18.34
CA GLU A 133 -4.29 -3.07 -17.12
C GLU A 133 -3.45 -2.55 -15.96
N LYS A 134 -4.00 -2.49 -14.77
CA LYS A 134 -3.37 -1.91 -13.59
C LYS A 134 -3.09 -2.99 -12.57
N ILE A 135 -1.91 -2.95 -12.01
CA ILE A 135 -1.41 -3.94 -11.07
C ILE A 135 -1.03 -3.23 -9.77
N ALA A 136 -1.48 -3.76 -8.65
CA ALA A 136 -1.01 -3.31 -7.33
C ALA A 136 -0.82 -4.49 -6.37
N HIS A 137 -0.23 -4.24 -5.22
CA HIS A 137 -0.08 -5.24 -4.16
C HIS A 137 -1.12 -4.99 -3.08
N ASN A 138 -2.11 -5.87 -2.94
CA ASN A 138 -3.32 -5.64 -2.16
C ASN A 138 -4.18 -4.50 -2.74
N THR A 139 -4.44 -4.62 -4.03
CA THR A 139 -5.07 -3.62 -4.91
C THR A 139 -6.35 -3.00 -4.36
N LYS A 140 -7.13 -3.76 -3.59
CA LYS A 140 -8.35 -3.25 -2.96
C LYS A 140 -8.09 -2.05 -2.04
N PHE A 141 -6.94 -2.02 -1.35
CA PHE A 141 -6.53 -0.88 -0.53
C PHE A 141 -6.39 0.40 -1.38
N ASP A 142 -5.67 0.33 -2.48
CA ASP A 142 -5.44 1.47 -3.37
C ASP A 142 -6.72 1.91 -4.07
N MET A 143 -7.61 0.98 -4.42
CA MET A 143 -8.95 1.32 -4.94
C MET A 143 -9.73 2.21 -3.96
N HIS A 144 -9.66 1.94 -2.66
CA HIS A 144 -10.30 2.78 -1.64
C HIS A 144 -9.64 4.16 -1.57
N MET A 145 -8.32 4.23 -1.63
CA MET A 145 -7.57 5.49 -1.61
C MET A 145 -7.89 6.35 -2.83
N PHE A 146 -7.92 5.75 -4.01
CA PHE A 146 -8.33 6.43 -5.25
C PHE A 146 -9.75 6.99 -5.11
N ALA A 147 -10.70 6.17 -4.69
CA ALA A 147 -12.08 6.61 -4.50
C ALA A 147 -12.21 7.73 -3.44
N ASN A 148 -11.41 7.70 -2.36
CA ASN A 148 -11.38 8.74 -1.34
C ASN A 148 -10.83 10.06 -1.89
N ALA A 149 -9.91 10.02 -2.84
CA ALA A 149 -9.39 11.19 -3.56
C ALA A 149 -10.29 11.65 -4.72
N GLY A 150 -11.38 10.93 -5.00
CA GLY A 150 -12.26 11.20 -6.13
C GLY A 150 -11.67 10.83 -7.48
N LEU A 151 -10.78 9.85 -7.50
CA LEU A 151 -10.15 9.26 -8.67
C LEU A 151 -10.88 7.99 -9.09
N ARG A 152 -10.76 7.64 -10.37
CA ARG A 152 -11.32 6.41 -10.93
C ARG A 152 -10.21 5.54 -11.51
N ILE A 153 -10.41 4.24 -11.43
CA ILE A 153 -9.60 3.26 -12.12
C ILE A 153 -10.53 2.47 -13.04
N VAL A 154 -10.17 2.38 -14.32
CA VAL A 154 -10.95 1.69 -15.36
C VAL A 154 -10.07 0.60 -16.00
N GLY A 155 -10.70 -0.45 -16.51
CA GLY A 155 -10.01 -1.59 -17.08
C GLY A 155 -9.75 -2.70 -16.06
N LYS A 156 -9.00 -3.71 -16.48
CA LYS A 156 -8.71 -4.85 -15.64
C LYS A 156 -7.71 -4.47 -14.54
N LEU A 157 -8.01 -4.90 -13.32
CA LEU A 157 -7.16 -4.76 -12.14
C LEU A 157 -6.54 -6.11 -11.80
N HIS A 158 -5.29 -6.09 -11.36
CA HIS A 158 -4.55 -7.25 -10.88
C HIS A 158 -4.08 -7.04 -9.46
N ASP A 159 -4.02 -8.12 -8.69
CA ASP A 159 -3.54 -8.12 -7.32
C ASP A 159 -2.41 -9.13 -7.16
N THR A 160 -1.21 -8.65 -6.84
CA THR A 160 -0.04 -9.52 -6.68
C THR A 160 -0.08 -10.35 -5.40
N VAL A 161 -0.88 -10.00 -4.39
CA VAL A 161 -1.11 -10.88 -3.20
C VAL A 161 -1.90 -12.11 -3.60
N VAL A 162 -2.97 -11.91 -4.38
CA VAL A 162 -3.80 -13.02 -4.91
C VAL A 162 -2.95 -13.91 -5.81
N LEU A 163 -2.22 -13.27 -6.73
CA LEU A 163 -1.32 -13.96 -7.66
C LEU A 163 -0.28 -14.82 -6.92
N ALA A 164 0.39 -14.24 -5.93
CA ALA A 164 1.43 -14.91 -5.15
C ALA A 164 0.90 -16.09 -4.34
N LYS A 165 -0.33 -15.98 -3.82
CA LYS A 165 -1.00 -17.09 -3.10
C LYS A 165 -1.32 -18.24 -4.02
N LEU A 166 -1.84 -17.98 -5.21
CA LEU A 166 -2.16 -19.02 -6.19
C LEU A 166 -0.90 -19.66 -6.78
N ALA A 167 0.15 -18.88 -7.03
CA ALA A 167 1.41 -19.38 -7.53
C ALA A 167 2.14 -20.29 -6.52
N ASN A 168 2.01 -20.03 -5.23
CA ASN A 168 2.54 -20.91 -4.19
C ASN A 168 1.97 -20.56 -2.80
N GLU A 169 0.95 -21.30 -2.38
CA GLU A 169 0.25 -21.14 -1.09
C GLU A 169 1.14 -21.50 0.12
N ASN A 170 2.23 -22.23 -0.09
CA ASN A 170 3.13 -22.66 0.97
C ASN A 170 4.19 -21.59 1.34
N ARG A 171 4.10 -20.39 0.79
CA ARG A 171 4.96 -19.27 1.20
C ARG A 171 4.65 -18.86 2.64
N ASN A 172 5.71 -18.60 3.43
CA ASN A 172 5.57 -18.16 4.83
C ASN A 172 5.04 -16.73 4.97
N SER A 173 5.14 -15.92 3.92
CA SER A 173 4.69 -14.53 3.89
C SER A 173 4.36 -14.10 2.47
N PHE A 174 3.33 -13.27 2.36
CA PHE A 174 2.89 -12.63 1.13
C PHE A 174 3.06 -11.10 1.18
N ALA A 175 3.79 -10.59 2.17
CA ALA A 175 4.20 -9.19 2.19
C ALA A 175 5.16 -8.90 1.02
N LEU A 176 4.98 -7.77 0.34
CA LEU A 176 5.75 -7.41 -0.86
C LEU A 176 7.26 -7.47 -0.63
N ARG A 177 7.73 -7.01 0.53
CA ARG A 177 9.13 -7.11 0.94
C ARG A 177 9.67 -8.54 0.92
N ASP A 178 8.91 -9.47 1.47
CA ASP A 178 9.34 -10.86 1.61
C ASP A 178 9.28 -11.59 0.26
N LEU A 179 8.36 -11.21 -0.60
CA LEU A 179 8.27 -11.66 -1.98
C LEU A 179 9.46 -11.11 -2.79
N ALA A 180 9.66 -9.81 -2.78
CA ALA A 180 10.76 -9.13 -3.49
C ALA A 180 12.15 -9.62 -3.08
N ALA A 181 12.35 -9.98 -1.80
CA ALA A 181 13.62 -10.51 -1.32
C ALA A 181 14.04 -11.82 -1.99
N ARG A 182 13.11 -12.53 -2.63
CA ARG A 182 13.32 -13.82 -3.31
C ARG A 182 13.52 -13.65 -4.82
N ILE A 183 13.15 -12.52 -5.38
CA ILE A 183 13.18 -12.25 -6.81
C ILE A 183 14.49 -11.55 -7.18
N LYS A 184 15.10 -11.98 -8.28
CA LYS A 184 16.28 -11.29 -8.82
C LYS A 184 15.92 -9.87 -9.25
N GLY A 185 16.60 -8.89 -8.70
CA GLY A 185 16.33 -7.46 -8.97
C GLY A 185 15.40 -6.79 -7.96
N GLY A 186 14.81 -7.54 -7.03
CA GLY A 186 14.00 -6.99 -5.95
C GLY A 186 14.78 -6.03 -5.03
N VAL A 187 14.09 -4.98 -4.57
CA VAL A 187 14.69 -3.86 -3.85
C VAL A 187 14.01 -3.70 -2.49
N VAL A 188 14.63 -4.20 -1.44
CA VAL A 188 14.07 -4.21 -0.07
C VAL A 188 14.79 -3.26 0.90
N LYS A 189 15.92 -2.69 0.49
CA LYS A 189 16.77 -1.89 1.39
C LYS A 189 16.09 -0.61 1.88
N PHE A 190 15.26 0.02 1.07
CA PHE A 190 14.58 1.27 1.43
C PHE A 190 13.49 1.03 2.47
N GLU A 191 12.76 -0.08 2.39
CA GLU A 191 11.77 -0.45 3.41
C GLU A 191 12.43 -0.67 4.78
N TYR A 192 13.56 -1.39 4.83
CA TYR A 192 14.30 -1.52 6.08
C TYR A 192 14.75 -0.17 6.66
N MET A 193 15.07 0.79 5.80
CA MET A 193 15.46 2.14 6.24
C MET A 193 14.27 2.96 6.70
N VAL A 194 13.12 2.84 6.04
CA VAL A 194 11.85 3.45 6.48
C VAL A 194 11.46 2.91 7.85
N ASP A 195 11.48 1.59 8.03
CA ASP A 195 11.17 0.94 9.31
C ASP A 195 12.12 1.42 10.43
N ALA A 196 13.41 1.46 10.15
CA ALA A 196 14.41 1.95 11.10
C ALA A 196 14.19 3.42 11.45
N TYR A 197 13.90 4.27 10.46
CA TYR A 197 13.61 5.68 10.68
C TYR A 197 12.36 5.86 11.55
N LYS A 198 11.27 5.15 11.23
CA LYS A 198 10.02 5.18 12.01
C LYS A 198 10.25 4.75 13.46
N GLN A 199 11.00 3.69 13.67
CA GLN A 199 11.29 3.18 15.02
C GLN A 199 12.16 4.15 15.83
N MET A 200 13.22 4.70 15.24
CA MET A 200 14.16 5.61 15.92
C MET A 200 13.51 6.94 16.28
N ASN A 201 12.67 7.47 15.39
CA ASN A 201 12.04 8.78 15.56
C ASN A 201 10.62 8.69 16.15
N LYS A 202 10.13 7.47 16.43
CA LYS A 202 8.75 7.20 16.92
C LYS A 202 7.67 7.78 15.99
N VAL A 203 7.93 7.77 14.69
CA VAL A 203 7.03 8.28 13.65
C VAL A 203 6.08 7.18 13.20
N LYS A 204 4.80 7.49 13.10
CA LYS A 204 3.78 6.59 12.55
C LYS A 204 3.29 7.06 11.16
N ASP A 205 3.30 8.36 10.93
CA ASP A 205 2.83 8.99 9.70
C ASP A 205 3.95 9.03 8.66
N TYR A 206 3.71 8.47 7.49
CA TYR A 206 4.69 8.40 6.40
C TYR A 206 5.09 9.79 5.88
N ARG A 207 4.25 10.81 6.02
CA ARG A 207 4.60 12.21 5.67
C ARG A 207 5.74 12.79 6.50
N MET A 208 6.03 12.18 7.64
CA MET A 208 7.14 12.58 8.52
C MET A 208 8.47 11.92 8.14
N ILE A 209 8.47 11.03 7.15
CA ILE A 209 9.68 10.42 6.61
C ILE A 209 10.33 11.42 5.64
N PRO A 210 11.68 11.57 5.66
CA PRO A 210 12.36 12.41 4.68
C PRO A 210 11.94 12.05 3.26
N LYS A 211 11.58 13.07 2.48
CA LYS A 211 10.99 12.91 1.14
C LYS A 211 11.88 12.06 0.22
N GLU A 212 13.18 12.28 0.28
CA GLU A 212 14.16 11.54 -0.52
C GLU A 212 14.15 10.04 -0.20
N LEU A 213 13.98 9.66 1.07
CA LEU A 213 13.88 8.25 1.45
C LEU A 213 12.52 7.68 1.04
N LEU A 214 11.44 8.43 1.27
CA LEU A 214 10.09 8.00 0.93
C LEU A 214 9.93 7.81 -0.59
N THR A 215 10.48 8.72 -1.41
CA THR A 215 10.47 8.58 -2.88
C THR A 215 11.16 7.29 -3.34
N GLN A 216 12.32 6.97 -2.77
CA GLN A 216 13.02 5.73 -3.13
C GLN A 216 12.29 4.48 -2.65
N TYR A 217 11.64 4.55 -1.47
CA TYR A 217 10.82 3.48 -0.92
C TYR A 217 9.59 3.23 -1.81
N ALA A 218 8.78 4.26 -2.08
CA ALA A 218 7.56 4.15 -2.87
C ALA A 218 7.84 3.68 -4.33
N ASN A 219 8.94 4.15 -4.93
CA ASN A 219 9.39 3.65 -6.23
C ASN A 219 9.84 2.18 -6.16
N ALA A 220 10.46 1.75 -5.05
CA ALA A 220 10.84 0.35 -4.87
C ALA A 220 9.62 -0.57 -4.78
N ASP A 221 8.53 -0.11 -4.16
CA ASP A 221 7.33 -0.92 -3.99
C ASP A 221 6.65 -1.21 -5.34
N VAL A 222 6.46 -0.21 -6.19
CA VAL A 222 5.90 -0.45 -7.53
C VAL A 222 6.85 -1.25 -8.45
N TRP A 223 8.17 -1.09 -8.28
CA TRP A 223 9.16 -1.92 -8.96
C TRP A 223 9.09 -3.38 -8.51
N ASN A 224 8.99 -3.62 -7.22
CA ASN A 224 8.85 -4.95 -6.65
C ASN A 224 7.52 -5.61 -7.06
N CYS A 225 6.44 -4.83 -7.09
CA CYS A 225 5.14 -5.26 -7.58
C CYS A 225 5.19 -5.71 -9.06
N TYR A 226 5.90 -4.95 -9.91
CA TYR A 226 6.15 -5.33 -11.30
C TYR A 226 6.89 -6.67 -11.40
N LEU A 227 8.01 -6.82 -10.67
CA LEU A 227 8.80 -8.05 -10.69
C LEU A 227 8.01 -9.26 -10.20
N GLU A 228 7.21 -9.09 -9.13
CA GLU A 228 6.36 -10.15 -8.60
C GLU A 228 5.30 -10.56 -9.63
N PHE A 229 4.65 -9.57 -10.26
CA PHE A 229 3.63 -9.84 -11.27
C PHE A 229 4.18 -10.66 -12.43
N ILE A 230 5.25 -10.23 -13.09
CA ILE A 230 5.79 -10.96 -14.24
C ILE A 230 6.32 -12.36 -13.87
N THR A 231 6.80 -12.54 -12.62
CA THR A 231 7.33 -13.81 -12.15
C THR A 231 6.23 -14.82 -11.85
N ASP A 232 5.23 -14.42 -11.07
CA ASP A 232 4.18 -15.33 -10.63
C ASP A 232 3.08 -15.52 -11.67
N TYR A 233 2.85 -14.54 -12.56
CA TYR A 233 1.86 -14.69 -13.63
C TYR A 233 2.26 -15.79 -14.64
N GLU A 234 3.56 -15.92 -14.97
CA GLU A 234 4.03 -17.02 -15.81
C GLU A 234 3.68 -18.36 -15.19
N LYS A 235 3.85 -18.49 -13.86
CA LYS A 235 3.51 -19.71 -13.14
C LYS A 235 2.00 -20.01 -13.15
N ILE A 236 1.15 -18.98 -13.00
CA ILE A 236 -0.31 -19.13 -13.08
C ILE A 236 -0.73 -19.68 -14.46
N VAL A 237 -0.06 -19.22 -15.52
CA VAL A 237 -0.31 -19.72 -16.88
C VAL A 237 0.19 -21.17 -17.05
N GLU A 238 1.39 -21.47 -16.56
CA GLU A 238 1.96 -22.83 -16.63
C GLU A 238 1.11 -23.85 -15.87
N ASP A 239 0.56 -23.45 -14.72
CA ASP A 239 -0.28 -24.30 -13.87
C ASP A 239 -1.78 -24.28 -14.27
N GLU A 240 -2.15 -23.61 -15.38
CA GLU A 240 -3.53 -23.49 -15.91
C GLU A 240 -4.53 -22.86 -14.89
N LEU A 241 -4.07 -21.91 -14.07
CA LEU A 241 -4.84 -21.27 -12.99
C LEU A 241 -5.42 -19.89 -13.36
N GLU A 242 -5.38 -19.48 -14.64
CA GLU A 242 -5.84 -18.15 -15.06
C GLU A 242 -7.32 -17.90 -14.77
N ASP A 243 -8.18 -18.90 -14.96
CA ASP A 243 -9.62 -18.79 -14.65
C ASP A 243 -9.87 -18.61 -13.16
N LEU A 244 -9.15 -19.37 -12.32
CA LEU A 244 -9.24 -19.20 -10.87
C LEU A 244 -8.75 -17.81 -10.45
N TYR A 245 -7.63 -17.37 -11.01
CA TYR A 245 -7.11 -16.01 -10.73
C TYR A 245 -8.11 -14.92 -11.13
N ASN A 246 -8.76 -15.04 -12.29
CA ASN A 246 -9.79 -14.11 -12.73
C ASN A 246 -11.00 -14.09 -11.78
N ASN A 247 -11.46 -15.24 -11.31
CA ASN A 247 -12.55 -15.33 -10.34
C ASN A 247 -12.21 -14.65 -9.02
N GLU A 248 -10.97 -14.81 -8.53
CA GLU A 248 -10.50 -14.12 -7.31
C GLU A 248 -10.44 -12.60 -7.49
N LEU A 249 -10.05 -12.09 -8.67
CA LEU A 249 -10.09 -10.66 -8.98
C LEU A 249 -11.52 -10.12 -9.02
N GLU A 250 -12.48 -10.86 -9.59
CA GLU A 250 -13.90 -10.48 -9.56
C GLU A 250 -14.44 -10.44 -8.12
N LEU A 251 -14.07 -11.44 -7.30
CA LEU A 251 -14.41 -11.46 -5.88
C LEU A 251 -13.83 -10.24 -5.15
N MET A 252 -12.57 -9.85 -5.42
CA MET A 252 -11.95 -8.65 -4.85
C MET A 252 -12.76 -7.40 -5.17
N ILE A 253 -13.24 -7.24 -6.40
CA ILE A 253 -14.07 -6.10 -6.82
C ILE A 253 -15.43 -6.12 -6.10
N ALA A 254 -16.05 -7.29 -5.97
CA ALA A 254 -17.30 -7.44 -5.22
C ALA A 254 -17.12 -7.05 -3.74
N LEU A 255 -16.06 -7.53 -3.10
CA LEU A 255 -15.71 -7.17 -1.72
C LEU A 255 -15.44 -5.67 -1.57
N TYR A 256 -14.72 -5.06 -2.52
CA TYR A 256 -14.54 -3.60 -2.55
C TYR A 256 -15.88 -2.85 -2.57
N ALA A 257 -16.81 -3.27 -3.43
CA ALA A 257 -18.13 -2.65 -3.53
C ALA A 257 -18.92 -2.81 -2.21
N MET A 258 -18.88 -3.98 -1.59
CA MET A 258 -19.51 -4.24 -0.29
C MET A 258 -18.91 -3.35 0.82
N GLU A 259 -17.60 -3.22 0.87
CA GLU A 259 -16.90 -2.36 1.84
C GLU A 259 -17.24 -0.88 1.64
N ARG A 260 -17.33 -0.43 0.38
CA ARG A 260 -17.76 0.95 0.05
C ARG A 260 -19.21 1.23 0.43
N TYR A 261 -20.08 0.25 0.26
CA TYR A 261 -21.48 0.36 0.69
C TYR A 261 -21.61 0.35 2.21
N GLY A 262 -20.88 -0.53 2.88
CA GLY A 262 -20.87 -0.73 4.33
C GLY A 262 -22.15 -1.38 4.85
N MET A 263 -22.24 -1.47 6.17
CA MET A 263 -23.43 -1.91 6.89
C MET A 263 -23.95 -0.78 7.80
N LYS A 264 -25.27 -0.68 7.89
CA LYS A 264 -25.90 0.21 8.85
C LYS A 264 -25.79 -0.40 10.24
N THR A 265 -25.19 0.32 11.19
CA THR A 265 -25.15 -0.05 12.60
C THR A 265 -26.16 0.76 13.39
N ASP A 266 -26.74 0.16 14.44
CA ASP A 266 -27.56 0.84 15.42
C ASP A 266 -26.64 1.46 16.48
N LEU A 267 -26.44 2.76 16.38
CA LEU A 267 -25.51 3.48 17.26
C LEU A 267 -26.04 3.64 18.67
N ASP A 268 -27.36 3.69 18.83
CA ASP A 268 -28.00 3.79 20.15
C ASP A 268 -27.81 2.49 20.94
N TYR A 269 -27.73 1.36 20.21
CA TYR A 269 -27.39 0.07 20.80
C TYR A 269 -25.87 -0.12 20.97
N GLU A 270 -25.06 0.35 20.01
CA GLU A 270 -23.60 0.17 20.01
C GLU A 270 -22.92 0.85 21.20
N ALA A 271 -23.34 2.08 21.56
CA ALA A 271 -22.66 2.85 22.58
C ALA A 271 -22.74 2.19 23.98
N PRO A 272 -23.90 1.80 24.49
CA PRO A 272 -23.99 1.11 25.80
C PRO A 272 -23.36 -0.30 25.72
N LEU A 273 -23.43 -0.99 24.58
CA LEU A 273 -22.75 -2.28 24.42
C LEU A 273 -21.24 -2.14 24.55
N LYS A 274 -20.65 -1.12 23.94
CA LYS A 274 -19.22 -0.84 24.02
C LYS A 274 -18.77 -0.59 25.47
N GLU A 275 -19.54 0.20 26.22
CA GLU A 275 -19.24 0.47 27.62
C GLU A 275 -19.33 -0.81 28.46
N SER A 276 -20.38 -1.63 28.25
CA SER A 276 -20.54 -2.91 28.94
C SER A 276 -19.38 -3.88 28.64
N LEU A 277 -18.98 -4.00 27.36
CA LEU A 277 -17.87 -4.87 26.97
C LEU A 277 -16.54 -4.38 27.56
N GLN A 278 -16.31 -3.06 27.60
CA GLN A 278 -15.11 -2.51 28.20
C GLN A 278 -15.07 -2.84 29.71
N GLN A 279 -16.19 -2.64 30.41
CA GLN A 279 -16.27 -3.00 31.84
C GLN A 279 -16.00 -4.49 32.08
N MET A 280 -16.57 -5.38 31.25
CA MET A 280 -16.34 -6.83 31.36
C MET A 280 -14.85 -7.16 31.11
N THR A 281 -14.21 -6.46 30.19
CA THR A 281 -12.77 -6.64 29.90
C THR A 281 -11.93 -6.22 31.10
N ASP A 282 -12.21 -5.03 31.66
CA ASP A 282 -11.49 -4.47 32.79
C ASP A 282 -11.68 -5.34 34.06
N ASP A 283 -12.87 -5.90 34.24
CA ASP A 283 -13.16 -6.81 35.36
C ASP A 283 -12.45 -8.15 35.21
N ALA A 284 -12.42 -8.70 33.99
CA ALA A 284 -11.68 -9.93 33.71
C ALA A 284 -10.15 -9.73 33.88
N GLU A 285 -9.62 -8.60 33.42
CA GLU A 285 -8.20 -8.26 33.60
C GLU A 285 -7.85 -8.13 35.07
N ARG A 286 -8.65 -7.44 35.88
CA ARG A 286 -8.48 -7.35 37.33
C ARG A 286 -8.50 -8.73 38.01
N ALA A 287 -9.47 -9.57 37.65
CA ALA A 287 -9.54 -10.90 38.19
C ALA A 287 -8.29 -11.76 37.91
N ILE A 288 -7.72 -11.60 36.69
CA ILE A 288 -6.47 -12.28 36.33
C ILE A 288 -5.30 -11.77 37.17
N TYR A 289 -5.17 -10.44 37.34
CA TYR A 289 -4.08 -9.90 38.18
C TYR A 289 -4.22 -10.25 39.65
N ASP A 290 -5.43 -10.24 40.19
CA ASP A 290 -5.70 -10.63 41.58
C ASP A 290 -5.34 -12.10 41.81
N GLU A 291 -5.67 -13.01 40.88
CA GLU A 291 -5.34 -14.42 40.95
C GLU A 291 -3.81 -14.66 40.76
N ALA A 292 -3.17 -13.88 39.91
CA ALA A 292 -1.73 -13.96 39.67
C ALA A 292 -0.90 -13.32 40.78
N GLY A 293 -1.50 -12.52 41.65
CA GLY A 293 -0.82 -11.84 42.77
C GLY A 293 0.07 -10.68 42.32
N CYS A 294 -0.28 -9.98 41.25
CA CYS A 294 0.47 -8.83 40.70
C CYS A 294 -0.42 -7.59 40.50
#